data_3a4e2c0a26560b8968f0738c79d29f79
#
_entry.id   3a4e2c0a26560b8968f0738c79d29f79
#
_cell.length_a   1.000
_cell.length_b   1.000
_cell.length_c   1.000
_cell.angle_alpha   90.00
_cell.angle_beta   90.00
_cell.angle_gamma   90.00
#
_symmetry.space_group_name_H-M   'P 1'
#
loop_
_entity.id
_entity.type
_entity.pdbx_description
1 polymer ?
#
loop_
_entity_poly.entity_id
_entity_poly.type
_entity_poly.pdbx_seq_one_letter_code
_entity_poly.pdbx_strand_id
1 'polypeptide(L)'
;LNKIYKTNPNDKVLLLSRFHHDISFIKNSKLFSVNQEHILYRNYPHMHIDFMTIHAAKGLGYDQVVILNNEDGIYGFPSFKESQPFLNLVSNFTQEDLLNEERRLFYVALTRTKNHVYLLVSKENPSIFIEELKNENVSHLRL
;
A
#
# COMPACT_ATOMS: atom_id res chain seq x y z
N LEU A 1 -13.40 1.21 1.58
CA LEU A 1 -14.07 -0.06 1.21
C LEU A 1 -15.56 0.14 0.91
N ASN A 2 -16.31 0.88 1.72
CA ASN A 2 -17.75 1.15 1.47
C ASN A 2 -18.02 1.67 0.06
N LYS A 3 -17.21 2.61 -0.42
CA LYS A 3 -17.34 3.17 -1.77
C LYS A 3 -17.06 2.12 -2.84
N ILE A 4 -15.98 1.36 -2.67
CA ILE A 4 -15.63 0.27 -3.60
C ILE A 4 -16.77 -0.72 -3.73
N TYR A 5 -17.29 -1.21 -2.61
CA TYR A 5 -18.38 -2.19 -2.60
C TYR A 5 -19.67 -1.65 -3.25
N LYS A 6 -20.03 -0.40 -2.98
CA LYS A 6 -21.24 0.22 -3.56
C LYS A 6 -21.15 0.39 -5.08
N THR A 7 -19.94 0.57 -5.60
CA THR A 7 -19.72 0.74 -7.04
C THR A 7 -19.65 -0.62 -7.74
N ASN A 8 -18.84 -1.54 -7.19
CA ASN A 8 -18.60 -2.86 -7.77
C ASN A 8 -18.49 -3.92 -6.66
N PRO A 9 -19.60 -4.53 -6.23
CA PRO A 9 -19.60 -5.45 -5.09
C PRO A 9 -18.82 -6.75 -5.33
N ASN A 10 -18.59 -7.12 -6.59
CA ASN A 10 -17.87 -8.35 -6.97
C ASN A 10 -16.37 -8.15 -7.21
N ASP A 11 -15.86 -6.91 -7.13
CA ASP A 11 -14.45 -6.63 -7.34
C ASP A 11 -13.60 -7.27 -6.23
N LYS A 12 -12.49 -7.87 -6.64
CA LYS A 12 -11.45 -8.34 -5.74
C LYS A 12 -10.59 -7.17 -5.28
N VAL A 13 -10.49 -6.99 -3.98
CA VAL A 13 -9.75 -5.89 -3.36
C VAL A 13 -8.47 -6.39 -2.73
N LEU A 14 -7.35 -5.77 -3.05
CA LEU A 14 -6.08 -5.99 -2.39
C LEU A 14 -5.76 -4.83 -1.45
N LEU A 15 -5.55 -5.13 -0.19
CA LEU A 15 -4.89 -4.23 0.76
C LEU A 15 -3.39 -4.48 0.66
N LEU A 16 -2.67 -3.50 0.16
CA LEU A 16 -1.26 -3.61 -0.19
C LEU A 16 -0.42 -2.73 0.73
N SER A 17 0.65 -3.28 1.28
CA SER A 17 1.54 -2.55 2.18
C SER A 17 3.02 -2.77 1.88
N ARG A 18 3.86 -1.87 2.40
CA ARG A 18 5.31 -2.02 2.32
C ARG A 18 5.80 -3.14 3.24
N PHE A 19 5.21 -3.27 4.42
CA PHE A 19 5.60 -4.25 5.44
C PHE A 19 4.43 -5.13 5.89
N HIS A 20 4.74 -6.37 6.27
CA HIS A 20 3.71 -7.30 6.75
C HIS A 20 3.05 -6.84 8.06
N HIS A 21 3.78 -6.14 8.93
CA HIS A 21 3.23 -5.67 10.21
C HIS A 21 2.13 -4.62 10.06
N ASP A 22 2.00 -3.98 8.90
CA ASP A 22 0.93 -3.01 8.62
C ASP A 22 -0.47 -3.64 8.68
N ILE A 23 -0.58 -4.97 8.61
CA ILE A 23 -1.84 -5.68 8.86
C ILE A 23 -2.41 -5.38 10.25
N SER A 24 -1.59 -4.95 11.19
CA SER A 24 -2.01 -4.57 12.54
C SER A 24 -3.02 -3.42 12.53
N PHE A 25 -2.93 -2.48 11.58
CA PHE A 25 -3.92 -1.40 11.42
C PHE A 25 -5.32 -1.95 11.18
N ILE A 26 -5.40 -3.07 10.46
CA ILE A 26 -6.65 -3.75 10.13
C ILE A 26 -7.12 -4.61 11.30
N LYS A 27 -6.20 -5.38 11.90
CA LYS A 27 -6.51 -6.26 13.04
C LYS A 27 -7.02 -5.49 14.25
N ASN A 28 -6.51 -4.29 14.49
CA ASN A 28 -6.90 -3.44 15.62
C ASN A 28 -8.23 -2.71 15.38
N SER A 29 -8.78 -2.76 14.17
CA SER A 29 -10.06 -2.14 13.86
C SER A 29 -11.22 -3.08 14.15
N LYS A 30 -12.24 -2.57 14.86
CA LYS A 30 -13.49 -3.31 15.12
C LYS A 30 -14.30 -3.63 13.85
N LEU A 31 -13.97 -3.01 12.74
CA LEU A 31 -14.66 -3.20 11.46
C LEU A 31 -14.19 -4.45 10.71
N PHE A 32 -13.07 -5.03 11.10
CA PHE A 32 -12.48 -6.17 10.42
C PHE A 32 -12.34 -7.39 11.34
N SER A 33 -12.37 -8.55 10.73
CA SER A 33 -11.91 -9.80 11.30
C SER A 33 -10.85 -10.39 10.38
N VAL A 34 -9.69 -10.73 10.92
CA VAL A 34 -8.57 -11.27 10.14
C VAL A 34 -8.30 -12.68 10.60
N ASN A 35 -8.43 -13.64 9.67
CA ASN A 35 -8.09 -15.04 9.91
C ASN A 35 -7.05 -15.46 8.87
N GLN A 36 -5.80 -15.66 9.34
CA GLN A 36 -4.63 -15.86 8.48
C GLN A 36 -4.46 -14.68 7.49
N GLU A 37 -4.65 -14.88 6.20
CA GLU A 37 -4.57 -13.86 5.15
C GLU A 37 -5.94 -13.38 4.67
N HIS A 38 -7.02 -14.01 5.14
CA HIS A 38 -8.39 -13.61 4.79
C HIS A 38 -8.89 -12.50 5.69
N ILE A 39 -9.36 -11.44 5.06
CA ILE A 39 -9.91 -10.27 5.72
C ILE A 39 -11.40 -10.23 5.48
N LEU A 40 -12.17 -10.29 6.56
CA LEU A 40 -13.61 -10.12 6.53
C LEU A 40 -13.93 -8.70 6.97
N TYR A 41 -14.59 -7.94 6.09
CA TYR A 41 -15.10 -6.62 6.41
C TYR A 41 -16.54 -6.73 6.90
N ARG A 42 -16.79 -6.37 8.16
CA ARG A 42 -18.08 -6.62 8.85
C ARG A 42 -19.29 -5.96 8.17
N ASN A 43 -19.09 -4.78 7.55
CA ASN A 43 -20.17 -4.10 6.85
C ASN A 43 -20.59 -4.83 5.57
N TYR A 44 -19.66 -5.55 4.94
CA TYR A 44 -19.88 -6.31 3.71
C TYR A 44 -19.10 -7.63 3.76
N PRO A 45 -19.66 -8.66 4.44
CA PRO A 45 -18.93 -9.93 4.69
C PRO A 45 -18.59 -10.73 3.41
N HIS A 46 -19.30 -10.47 2.33
CA HIS A 46 -19.08 -11.17 1.04
C HIS A 46 -18.02 -10.50 0.16
N MET A 47 -17.49 -9.35 0.59
CA MET A 47 -16.44 -8.66 -0.14
C MET A 47 -15.14 -9.48 -0.11
N HIS A 48 -14.57 -9.76 -1.28
CA HIS A 48 -13.31 -10.47 -1.38
C HIS A 48 -12.15 -9.50 -1.12
N ILE A 49 -11.48 -9.66 0.02
CA ILE A 49 -10.37 -8.79 0.45
C ILE A 49 -9.17 -9.65 0.83
N ASP A 50 -8.05 -9.41 0.18
CA ASP A 50 -6.75 -9.99 0.51
C ASP A 50 -5.80 -8.92 1.05
N PHE A 51 -4.81 -9.35 1.83
CA PHE A 51 -3.71 -8.51 2.28
C PHE A 51 -2.38 -9.11 1.85
N MET A 52 -1.53 -8.29 1.25
CA MET A 52 -0.18 -8.69 0.84
C MET A 52 0.81 -7.55 0.99
N THR A 53 2.08 -7.91 1.11
CA THR A 53 3.16 -6.95 0.88
C THR A 53 3.37 -6.73 -0.61
N ILE A 54 3.97 -5.60 -0.99
CA ILE A 54 4.24 -5.27 -2.40
C ILE A 54 5.12 -6.35 -3.05
N HIS A 55 6.07 -6.90 -2.32
CA HIS A 55 6.93 -7.97 -2.81
C HIS A 55 6.16 -9.26 -3.10
N ALA A 56 5.23 -9.63 -2.22
CA ALA A 56 4.40 -10.84 -2.40
C ALA A 56 3.38 -10.67 -3.54
N ALA A 57 2.94 -9.46 -3.80
CA ALA A 57 1.94 -9.17 -4.84
C ALA A 57 2.54 -9.08 -6.27
N LYS A 58 3.85 -9.25 -6.42
CA LYS A 58 4.50 -9.17 -7.74
C LYS A 58 3.90 -10.19 -8.71
N GLY A 59 3.47 -9.73 -9.89
CA GLY A 59 2.85 -10.58 -10.92
C GLY A 59 1.34 -10.82 -10.74
N LEU A 60 0.74 -10.43 -9.62
CA LEU A 60 -0.69 -10.54 -9.39
C LEU A 60 -1.42 -9.28 -9.87
N GLY A 61 -2.71 -9.42 -10.20
CA GLY A 61 -3.59 -8.31 -10.59
C GLY A 61 -4.92 -8.41 -9.89
N TYR A 62 -5.35 -7.29 -9.28
CA TYR A 62 -6.61 -7.14 -8.56
C TYR A 62 -7.48 -6.08 -9.24
N ASP A 63 -8.79 -6.14 -9.02
CA ASP A 63 -9.68 -5.15 -9.62
C ASP A 63 -9.52 -3.80 -8.94
N GLN A 64 -9.35 -3.81 -7.62
CA GLN A 64 -9.13 -2.61 -6.80
C GLN A 64 -7.92 -2.83 -5.88
N VAL A 65 -7.09 -1.83 -5.73
CA VAL A 65 -5.93 -1.86 -4.82
C VAL A 65 -6.00 -0.70 -3.85
N VAL A 66 -5.78 -0.97 -2.56
CA VAL A 66 -5.67 0.04 -1.51
C VAL A 66 -4.26 -0.04 -0.94
N ILE A 67 -3.42 0.95 -1.21
CA ILE A 67 -2.07 1.02 -0.65
C ILE A 67 -2.13 1.68 0.71
N LEU A 68 -1.66 0.94 1.73
CA LEU A 68 -1.66 1.37 3.12
C LEU A 68 -0.37 2.13 3.44
N ASN A 69 -0.42 2.95 4.51
CA ASN A 69 0.76 3.55 5.14
C ASN A 69 1.65 4.36 4.18
N ASN A 70 1.03 5.25 3.36
CA ASN A 70 1.76 6.16 2.49
C ASN A 70 2.23 7.41 3.27
N GLU A 71 3.16 7.19 4.20
CA GLU A 71 3.75 8.18 5.09
C GLU A 71 5.27 8.14 4.96
N ASP A 72 5.94 9.26 5.18
CA ASP A 72 7.38 9.29 5.31
C ASP A 72 7.81 8.72 6.67
N GLY A 73 8.87 7.92 6.69
CA GLY A 73 9.42 7.40 7.93
C GLY A 73 10.14 6.06 7.79
N ILE A 74 10.71 5.62 8.92
CA ILE A 74 11.48 4.36 8.97
C ILE A 74 10.63 3.16 8.52
N TYR A 75 9.34 3.15 8.90
CA TYR A 75 8.39 2.10 8.54
C TYR A 75 7.28 2.59 7.62
N GLY A 76 7.47 3.73 6.99
CA GLY A 76 6.55 4.29 6.02
C GLY A 76 6.73 3.73 4.60
N PHE A 77 6.20 4.48 3.63
CA PHE A 77 6.43 4.22 2.23
C PHE A 77 6.60 5.54 1.48
N PRO A 78 7.85 5.94 1.15
CA PRO A 78 9.10 5.17 1.18
C PRO A 78 9.57 4.81 2.59
N SER A 79 10.27 3.68 2.69
CA SER A 79 10.92 3.27 3.93
C SER A 79 12.34 3.79 3.96
N PHE A 80 12.67 4.52 5.04
CA PHE A 80 14.05 4.92 5.33
C PHE A 80 14.76 3.95 6.30
N LYS A 81 14.17 2.76 6.51
CA LYS A 81 14.85 1.72 7.23
C LYS A 81 16.05 1.26 6.42
N GLU A 82 17.24 1.40 6.97
CA GLU A 82 18.44 0.80 6.41
C GLU A 82 18.22 -0.70 6.25
N SER A 83 17.85 -1.09 5.06
CA SER A 83 17.67 -2.50 4.73
C SER A 83 19.05 -3.07 4.45
N GLN A 84 19.57 -3.75 5.45
CA GLN A 84 20.74 -4.62 5.45
C GLN A 84 22.11 -3.92 5.57
N PRO A 85 22.82 -4.21 6.68
CA PRO A 85 24.24 -3.84 6.84
C PRO A 85 25.15 -4.38 5.72
N PHE A 86 24.69 -5.38 4.98
CA PHE A 86 25.43 -6.00 3.89
C PHE A 86 25.57 -5.11 2.64
N LEU A 87 24.59 -4.27 2.34
CA LEU A 87 24.66 -3.38 1.17
C LEU A 87 25.65 -2.25 1.38
N ASN A 88 25.84 -1.80 2.62
CA ASN A 88 26.84 -0.79 2.96
C ASN A 88 28.29 -1.31 2.86
N LEU A 89 28.49 -2.63 2.81
CA LEU A 89 29.80 -3.26 2.70
C LEU A 89 30.26 -3.51 1.26
N VAL A 90 29.35 -3.53 0.30
CA VAL A 90 29.63 -4.00 -1.08
C VAL A 90 29.48 -2.91 -2.14
N SER A 91 28.78 -1.82 -1.85
CA SER A 91 28.57 -0.74 -2.83
C SER A 91 28.46 0.62 -2.15
N ASN A 92 28.90 1.67 -2.85
CA ASN A 92 28.65 3.08 -2.51
C ASN A 92 27.14 3.42 -2.69
N PHE A 93 26.25 2.67 -2.03
CA PHE A 93 24.83 2.85 -2.13
C PHE A 93 24.44 4.15 -1.41
N THR A 94 23.89 5.08 -2.16
CA THR A 94 23.50 6.40 -1.66
C THR A 94 22.06 6.39 -1.13
N GLN A 95 21.68 7.41 -0.37
CA GLN A 95 20.27 7.60 0.02
C GLN A 95 19.36 7.78 -1.19
N GLU A 96 19.88 8.37 -2.26
CA GLU A 96 19.16 8.53 -3.50
C GLU A 96 18.87 7.18 -4.19
N ASP A 97 19.84 6.27 -4.15
CA ASP A 97 19.65 4.91 -4.68
C ASP A 97 18.56 4.16 -3.90
N LEU A 98 18.53 4.29 -2.57
CA LEU A 98 17.47 3.72 -1.73
C LEU A 98 16.10 4.30 -2.07
N LEU A 99 16.00 5.61 -2.23
CA LEU A 99 14.75 6.27 -2.62
C LEU A 99 14.29 5.82 -4.01
N ASN A 100 15.21 5.63 -4.95
CA ASN A 100 14.89 5.15 -6.28
C ASN A 100 14.39 3.70 -6.28
N GLU A 101 14.93 2.83 -5.42
CA GLU A 101 14.39 1.48 -5.24
C GLU A 101 12.98 1.50 -4.62
N GLU A 102 12.74 2.33 -3.62
CA GLU A 102 11.40 2.50 -3.03
C GLU A 102 10.41 3.07 -4.08
N ARG A 103 10.85 3.99 -4.95
CA ARG A 103 10.04 4.52 -6.05
C ARG A 103 9.67 3.43 -7.07
N ARG A 104 10.60 2.52 -7.38
CA ARG A 104 10.30 1.35 -8.22
C ARG A 104 9.27 0.43 -7.58
N LEU A 105 9.38 0.19 -6.26
CA LEU A 105 8.38 -0.59 -5.52
C LEU A 105 7.01 0.11 -5.53
N PHE A 106 6.99 1.43 -5.37
CA PHE A 106 5.74 2.20 -5.44
C PHE A 106 5.09 2.08 -6.81
N TYR A 107 5.86 2.18 -7.89
CA TYR A 107 5.37 1.94 -9.23
C TYR A 107 4.81 0.51 -9.40
N VAL A 108 5.49 -0.50 -8.87
CA VAL A 108 4.98 -1.88 -8.86
C VAL A 108 3.64 -1.94 -8.13
N ALA A 109 3.50 -1.29 -6.98
CA ALA A 109 2.25 -1.25 -6.21
C ALA A 109 1.11 -0.60 -7.01
N LEU A 110 1.36 0.54 -7.64
CA LEU A 110 0.37 1.24 -8.48
C LEU A 110 -0.12 0.38 -9.65
N THR A 111 0.75 -0.44 -10.21
CA THR A 111 0.43 -1.29 -11.38
C THR A 111 -0.21 -2.64 -11.01
N ARG A 112 -0.53 -2.91 -9.74
CA ARG A 112 -1.23 -4.14 -9.32
C ARG A 112 -2.73 -4.10 -9.55
N THR A 113 -3.27 -2.95 -9.88
CA THR A 113 -4.71 -2.78 -10.14
C THR A 113 -5.05 -2.91 -11.61
N LYS A 114 -6.26 -3.41 -11.87
CA LYS A 114 -6.89 -3.36 -13.21
C LYS A 114 -7.75 -2.12 -13.37
N ASN A 115 -8.36 -1.63 -12.28
CA ASN A 115 -9.32 -0.52 -12.33
C ASN A 115 -8.82 0.71 -11.56
N HIS A 116 -8.78 0.66 -10.22
CA HIS A 116 -8.45 1.83 -9.40
C HIS A 116 -7.47 1.51 -8.29
N VAL A 117 -6.60 2.48 -8.01
CA VAL A 117 -5.74 2.51 -6.83
C VAL A 117 -6.24 3.57 -5.87
N TYR A 118 -6.29 3.22 -4.59
CA TYR A 118 -6.57 4.13 -3.48
C TYR A 118 -5.33 4.22 -2.60
N LEU A 119 -4.88 5.43 -2.33
CA LEU A 119 -3.73 5.69 -1.48
C LEU A 119 -4.24 6.19 -0.12
N LEU A 120 -3.98 5.43 0.95
CA LEU A 120 -4.27 5.90 2.31
C LEU A 120 -3.09 6.73 2.79
N VAL A 121 -3.35 8.00 3.04
CA VAL A 121 -2.34 9.02 3.35
C VAL A 121 -2.65 9.65 4.69
N SER A 122 -1.64 9.79 5.55
CA SER A 122 -1.73 10.64 6.73
C SER A 122 -1.80 12.11 6.32
N LYS A 123 -2.63 12.88 7.02
CA LYS A 123 -2.69 14.34 6.81
C LYS A 123 -1.46 15.05 7.35
N GLU A 124 -0.84 14.48 8.38
CA GLU A 124 0.24 15.13 9.13
C GLU A 124 1.61 14.87 8.50
N ASN A 125 1.79 13.70 7.89
CA ASN A 125 3.07 13.28 7.33
C ASN A 125 2.90 12.50 6.01
N PRO A 126 2.45 13.15 4.93
CA PRO A 126 2.29 12.49 3.64
C PRO A 126 3.64 12.09 3.07
N SER A 127 3.69 10.92 2.43
CA SER A 127 4.86 10.43 1.72
C SER A 127 5.30 11.37 0.60
N ILE A 128 6.61 11.49 0.38
CA ILE A 128 7.18 12.23 -0.76
C ILE A 128 6.59 11.74 -2.09
N PHE A 129 6.26 10.46 -2.24
CA PHE A 129 5.64 9.93 -3.45
C PHE A 129 4.22 10.47 -3.67
N ILE A 130 3.51 10.78 -2.59
CA ILE A 130 2.20 11.44 -2.69
C ILE A 130 2.34 12.88 -3.17
N GLU A 131 3.36 13.59 -2.72
CA GLU A 131 3.63 14.96 -3.19
C GLU A 131 4.07 14.95 -4.67
N GLU A 132 4.90 14.01 -5.08
CA GLU A 132 5.26 13.81 -6.51
C GLU A 132 4.02 13.59 -7.37
N LEU A 133 3.10 12.70 -6.97
CA LEU A 133 1.86 12.44 -7.70
C LEU A 133 0.92 13.65 -7.77
N LYS A 134 0.84 14.47 -6.72
CA LYS A 134 0.01 15.69 -6.74
C LYS A 134 0.49 16.69 -7.78
N ASN A 135 1.80 16.81 -7.95
CA ASN A 135 2.41 17.71 -8.92
C ASN A 135 2.16 17.29 -10.38
N GLU A 136 1.85 16.01 -10.60
CA GLU A 136 1.54 15.46 -11.94
C GLU A 136 0.04 15.49 -12.31
N ASN A 137 -0.77 16.30 -11.65
CA ASN A 137 -2.20 16.47 -11.94
C ASN A 137 -3.06 15.19 -11.78
N VAL A 138 -2.72 14.35 -10.82
CA VAL A 138 -3.54 13.18 -10.46
C VAL A 138 -4.83 13.62 -9.78
N SER A 139 -5.99 13.13 -10.24
CA SER A 139 -7.29 13.46 -9.64
C SER A 139 -7.36 12.95 -8.19
N HIS A 140 -7.66 13.85 -7.25
CA HIS A 140 -7.76 13.52 -5.83
C HIS A 140 -9.19 13.18 -5.44
N LEU A 141 -9.38 12.01 -4.82
CA LEU A 141 -10.59 11.66 -4.09
C LEU A 141 -10.36 11.96 -2.60
N ARG A 142 -10.99 13.02 -2.09
CA ARG A 142 -11.08 13.24 -0.64
C ARG A 142 -12.18 12.33 -0.08
N LEU A 143 -11.85 11.54 0.91
CA LEU A 143 -12.80 10.78 1.73
C LEU A 143 -13.32 11.66 2.85
#